data_ec69b2d134e1e22af5d0267b1547dadb
#
_entry.id   ec69b2d134e1e22af5d0267b1547dadb
#
_cell.length_a   1.000
_cell.length_b   1.000
_cell.length_c   1.000
_cell.angle_alpha   90.00
_cell.angle_beta   90.00
_cell.angle_gamma   90.00
#
_symmetry.space_group_name_H-M   'P 1'
#
loop_
_entity.id
_entity.type
_entity.pdbx_description
1 polymer ?
#
loop_
_entity_poly.entity_id
_entity_poly.type
_entity_poly.pdbx_seq_one_letter_code
_entity_poly.pdbx_strand_id
1 'polypeptide(L)'
;MQKIEKAFFQIYICLILALFLWNSISTIRFPYGVDYGEAPLMDQVSRIENQETLYKSNLNEPPYVIANYPPLYQYWVAATNSIFKIPLFQIGRITSLFFSLVSGYIIGLFTYRLTENKWFGVFSSALFWGHPYVMIWSSLARVDLMALAFSLIGLWILYRYRCSGIGLMFACICLLGAAFTRQTYILSGPLAGFVWLWHENHKRALIFISSFGIVGLLLFGMINAITHGGFFMNIVVANINQYVLPQTLTMGKQLFRIWPIILISCAIIIILTIYSKSRTPLSNQVQTLQEDFIIYGLVFYSLGALIIAGTIGKVGSNVNYFLELIAVCSIWIGLVLKLINVQKNRIKFVFLGLLFVQSVWVLGYSYILSQLTIGDLREKLSRDESLFTQVHLAIKKGVVLSDDYMDMVIMSGQPIYYQPFEYGELYYAGLWDPSQLVNQINDREFPLILIGGNTLHKKCCWTPSMVSALEMNYQIKAENDVLILTPLK
;
A
#
# COMPACT_ATOMS: atom_id res chain seq x y z
N MET A 1 -8.48 31.94 -22.94
CA MET A 1 -7.51 30.94 -22.42
C MET A 1 -7.84 30.57 -21.00
N GLN A 2 -7.84 31.46 -20.02
CA GLN A 2 -8.15 31.14 -18.59
C GLN A 2 -9.50 30.41 -18.36
N LYS A 3 -10.56 30.72 -19.12
CA LYS A 3 -11.86 30.04 -19.02
C LYS A 3 -11.78 28.57 -19.47
N ILE A 4 -11.06 28.30 -20.57
CA ILE A 4 -10.89 26.93 -21.10
C ILE A 4 -10.02 26.08 -20.17
N GLU A 5 -8.92 26.63 -19.65
CA GLU A 5 -8.06 25.96 -18.68
C GLU A 5 -8.86 25.56 -17.42
N LYS A 6 -9.66 26.49 -16.88
CA LYS A 6 -10.51 26.24 -15.71
C LYS A 6 -11.57 25.17 -15.98
N ALA A 7 -12.22 25.24 -17.14
CA ALA A 7 -13.21 24.23 -17.53
C ALA A 7 -12.59 22.83 -17.64
N PHE A 8 -11.39 22.74 -18.25
CA PHE A 8 -10.65 21.47 -18.31
C PHE A 8 -10.39 20.89 -16.93
N PHE A 9 -9.82 21.67 -16.01
CA PHE A 9 -9.56 21.18 -14.64
C PHE A 9 -10.85 20.76 -13.95
N GLN A 10 -11.93 21.48 -14.08
CA GLN A 10 -13.22 21.13 -13.46
C GLN A 10 -13.77 19.82 -14.02
N ILE A 11 -13.79 19.65 -15.34
CA ILE A 11 -14.30 18.44 -15.99
C ILE A 11 -13.44 17.23 -15.59
N TYR A 12 -12.11 17.35 -15.68
CA TYR A 12 -11.18 16.29 -15.28
C TYR A 12 -11.40 15.86 -13.83
N ILE A 13 -11.45 16.82 -12.89
CA ILE A 13 -11.67 16.56 -11.47
C ILE A 13 -12.99 15.81 -11.26
N CYS A 14 -14.08 16.27 -11.87
CA CYS A 14 -15.39 15.62 -11.72
C CYS A 14 -15.38 14.19 -12.26
N LEU A 15 -14.78 13.95 -13.44
CA LEU A 15 -14.70 12.61 -14.03
C LEU A 15 -13.85 11.67 -13.19
N ILE A 16 -12.68 12.12 -12.71
CA ILE A 16 -11.82 11.32 -11.85
C ILE A 16 -12.50 10.97 -10.53
N LEU A 17 -13.12 11.93 -9.86
CA LEU A 17 -13.82 11.68 -8.61
C LEU A 17 -14.99 10.70 -8.80
N ALA A 18 -15.76 10.85 -9.88
CA ALA A 18 -16.84 9.94 -10.20
C ALA A 18 -16.33 8.51 -10.44
N LEU A 19 -15.25 8.35 -11.23
CA LEU A 19 -14.65 7.07 -11.51
C LEU A 19 -14.03 6.44 -10.25
N PHE A 20 -13.29 7.23 -9.46
CA PHE A 20 -12.66 6.80 -8.23
C PHE A 20 -13.69 6.29 -7.21
N LEU A 21 -14.77 7.05 -6.99
CA LEU A 21 -15.84 6.65 -6.06
C LEU A 21 -16.60 5.43 -6.59
N TRP A 22 -16.89 5.37 -7.89
CA TRP A 22 -17.56 4.22 -8.46
C TRP A 22 -16.74 2.94 -8.33
N ASN A 23 -15.45 2.97 -8.69
CA ASN A 23 -14.56 1.83 -8.49
C ASN A 23 -14.51 1.41 -7.01
N SER A 24 -14.32 2.36 -6.11
CA SER A 24 -14.21 2.08 -4.67
C SER A 24 -15.51 1.48 -4.10
N ILE A 25 -16.66 2.06 -4.42
CA ILE A 25 -17.95 1.57 -3.94
C ILE A 25 -18.24 0.17 -4.50
N SER A 26 -17.95 -0.08 -5.78
CA SER A 26 -18.16 -1.39 -6.41
C SER A 26 -17.31 -2.48 -5.75
N THR A 27 -16.04 -2.18 -5.47
CA THR A 27 -15.11 -3.12 -4.82
C THR A 27 -15.46 -3.33 -3.34
N ILE A 28 -15.84 -2.27 -2.60
CA ILE A 28 -16.23 -2.38 -1.19
C ILE A 28 -17.49 -3.25 -1.03
N ARG A 29 -18.41 -3.19 -1.98
CA ARG A 29 -19.66 -3.99 -1.93
C ARG A 29 -19.44 -5.48 -2.25
N PHE A 30 -18.31 -5.84 -2.86
CA PHE A 30 -17.99 -7.23 -3.15
C PHE A 30 -17.73 -7.98 -1.82
N PRO A 31 -18.43 -9.10 -1.54
CA PRO A 31 -18.38 -9.72 -0.23
C PRO A 31 -17.08 -10.48 0.05
N TYR A 32 -16.46 -11.05 -0.99
CA TYR A 32 -15.27 -11.91 -0.90
C TYR A 32 -13.97 -11.11 -1.03
N GLY A 33 -12.84 -11.77 -0.83
CA GLY A 33 -11.51 -11.21 -1.07
C GLY A 33 -11.28 -10.83 -2.54
N VAL A 34 -10.65 -9.70 -2.78
CA VAL A 34 -10.30 -9.21 -4.11
C VAL A 34 -8.82 -9.42 -4.40
N ASP A 35 -7.99 -9.32 -3.37
CA ASP A 35 -6.54 -9.47 -3.43
C ASP A 35 -6.09 -10.47 -2.36
N TYR A 36 -5.10 -11.31 -2.72
CA TYR A 36 -4.52 -12.32 -1.81
C TYR A 36 -4.20 -11.76 -0.42
N GLY A 37 -3.61 -10.56 -0.37
CA GLY A 37 -3.18 -9.98 0.91
C GLY A 37 -4.29 -9.40 1.78
N GLU A 38 -5.57 -9.37 1.33
CA GLU A 38 -6.68 -8.96 2.18
C GLU A 38 -6.98 -10.02 3.26
N ALA A 39 -7.04 -11.29 2.85
CA ALA A 39 -7.40 -12.37 3.76
C ALA A 39 -6.44 -12.52 4.95
N PRO A 40 -5.10 -12.57 4.78
CA PRO A 40 -4.18 -12.59 5.91
C PRO A 40 -4.33 -11.40 6.87
N LEU A 41 -4.59 -10.19 6.34
CA LEU A 41 -4.81 -9.01 7.19
C LEU A 41 -6.12 -9.10 7.96
N MET A 42 -7.19 -9.60 7.34
CA MET A 42 -8.48 -9.75 8.00
C MET A 42 -8.46 -10.89 9.04
N ASP A 43 -7.70 -11.97 8.79
CA ASP A 43 -7.41 -12.99 9.81
C ASP A 43 -6.72 -12.39 11.04
N GLN A 44 -5.72 -11.53 10.81
CA GLN A 44 -5.03 -10.83 11.90
C GLN A 44 -5.97 -9.92 12.71
N VAL A 45 -6.91 -9.24 12.04
CA VAL A 45 -7.95 -8.44 12.72
C VAL A 45 -8.86 -9.33 13.54
N SER A 46 -9.34 -10.45 12.99
CA SER A 46 -10.17 -11.43 13.70
C SER A 46 -9.46 -11.99 14.93
N ARG A 47 -8.16 -12.30 14.85
CA ARG A 47 -7.35 -12.73 16.00
C ARG A 47 -7.29 -11.68 17.09
N ILE A 48 -7.14 -10.40 16.75
CA ILE A 48 -7.16 -9.31 17.73
C ILE A 48 -8.55 -9.24 18.41
N GLU A 49 -9.64 -9.35 17.65
CA GLU A 49 -11.00 -9.36 18.19
C GLU A 49 -11.24 -10.53 19.15
N ASN A 50 -10.62 -11.69 18.86
CA ASN A 50 -10.66 -12.90 19.69
C ASN A 50 -9.60 -12.93 20.80
N GLN A 51 -8.81 -11.87 20.98
CA GLN A 51 -7.71 -11.78 21.96
C GLN A 51 -6.60 -12.82 21.77
N GLU A 52 -6.40 -13.26 20.53
CA GLU A 52 -5.34 -14.19 20.17
C GLU A 52 -4.01 -13.46 19.88
N THR A 53 -2.89 -14.20 19.99
CA THR A 53 -1.56 -13.68 19.67
C THR A 53 -1.42 -13.39 18.17
N LEU A 54 -0.99 -12.16 17.84
CA LEU A 54 -0.78 -11.73 16.47
C LEU A 54 0.57 -12.23 15.91
N TYR A 55 1.63 -12.15 16.73
CA TYR A 55 3.00 -12.47 16.33
C TYR A 55 3.51 -13.71 17.02
N LYS A 56 3.65 -14.81 16.28
CA LYS A 56 4.21 -16.06 16.79
C LYS A 56 5.73 -16.02 16.78
N SER A 57 6.36 -16.49 17.84
CA SER A 57 7.83 -16.64 17.92
C SER A 57 8.32 -17.92 17.25
N ASN A 58 7.55 -19.02 17.31
CA ASN A 58 7.88 -20.29 16.64
C ASN A 58 7.03 -20.44 15.36
N LEU A 59 7.69 -20.34 14.20
CA LEU A 59 7.06 -20.50 12.89
C LEU A 59 6.92 -21.96 12.44
N ASN A 60 7.52 -22.92 13.16
CA ASN A 60 7.41 -24.35 12.84
C ASN A 60 6.20 -25.03 13.48
N GLU A 61 5.40 -24.32 14.26
CA GLU A 61 4.18 -24.82 14.86
C GLU A 61 2.93 -24.27 14.18
N PRO A 62 1.86 -25.08 14.04
CA PRO A 62 0.59 -24.59 13.50
C PRO A 62 -0.08 -23.56 14.43
N PRO A 63 -0.97 -22.70 13.90
CA PRO A 63 -1.22 -22.48 12.49
C PRO A 63 -0.02 -21.81 11.81
N TYR A 64 0.24 -22.17 10.56
CA TYR A 64 1.36 -21.67 9.77
C TYR A 64 1.01 -20.32 9.14
N VAL A 65 1.12 -19.25 9.93
CA VAL A 65 0.72 -17.89 9.56
C VAL A 65 1.74 -16.86 10.04
N ILE A 66 1.87 -15.79 9.29
CA ILE A 66 2.82 -14.70 9.53
C ILE A 66 2.08 -13.36 9.49
N ALA A 67 2.38 -12.48 10.45
CA ALA A 67 1.92 -11.10 10.44
C ALA A 67 3.02 -10.19 9.86
N ASN A 68 2.98 -9.96 8.54
CA ASN A 68 4.02 -9.27 7.76
C ASN A 68 4.14 -7.77 8.04
N TYR A 69 3.17 -7.16 8.74
CA TYR A 69 3.10 -5.73 8.97
C TYR A 69 3.04 -5.41 10.46
N PRO A 70 3.56 -4.23 10.86
CA PRO A 70 3.34 -3.70 12.21
C PRO A 70 1.85 -3.51 12.51
N PRO A 71 1.43 -3.46 13.80
CA PRO A 71 0.06 -3.80 14.19
C PRO A 71 -0.97 -2.67 14.09
N LEU A 72 -0.56 -1.44 13.76
CA LEU A 72 -1.45 -0.27 13.93
C LEU A 72 -2.70 -0.33 13.04
N TYR A 73 -2.58 -0.82 11.80
CA TYR A 73 -3.73 -0.97 10.90
C TYR A 73 -4.72 -2.01 11.43
N GLN A 74 -4.22 -3.15 11.86
CA GLN A 74 -5.05 -4.25 12.36
C GLN A 74 -5.83 -3.82 13.61
N TYR A 75 -5.16 -3.16 14.57
CA TYR A 75 -5.83 -2.60 15.75
C TYR A 75 -6.82 -1.50 15.39
N TRP A 76 -6.52 -0.65 14.40
CA TRP A 76 -7.45 0.37 13.92
C TRP A 76 -8.71 -0.27 13.34
N VAL A 77 -8.56 -1.28 12.46
CA VAL A 77 -9.71 -1.97 11.86
C VAL A 77 -10.52 -2.72 12.91
N ALA A 78 -9.88 -3.44 13.84
CA ALA A 78 -10.58 -4.12 14.95
C ALA A 78 -11.35 -3.13 15.83
N ALA A 79 -10.74 -2.01 16.23
CA ALA A 79 -11.37 -0.98 17.03
C ALA A 79 -12.57 -0.33 16.30
N THR A 80 -12.43 -0.04 15.00
CA THR A 80 -13.54 0.52 14.22
C THR A 80 -14.64 -0.52 14.00
N ASN A 81 -14.28 -1.79 13.78
CA ASN A 81 -15.26 -2.87 13.62
C ASN A 81 -16.06 -3.15 14.90
N SER A 82 -15.43 -3.05 16.07
CA SER A 82 -16.13 -3.20 17.36
C SER A 82 -17.28 -2.19 17.54
N ILE A 83 -17.15 -0.99 16.92
CA ILE A 83 -18.15 0.08 16.97
C ILE A 83 -19.21 -0.10 15.89
N PHE A 84 -18.79 -0.30 14.63
CA PHE A 84 -19.70 -0.25 13.47
C PHE A 84 -20.28 -1.61 13.08
N LYS A 85 -19.65 -2.72 13.47
CA LYS A 85 -20.07 -4.10 13.18
C LYS A 85 -20.35 -4.35 11.69
N ILE A 86 -19.46 -3.86 10.83
CA ILE A 86 -19.51 -4.03 9.38
C ILE A 86 -18.77 -5.33 9.01
N PRO A 87 -19.15 -6.06 7.94
CA PRO A 87 -18.37 -7.22 7.49
C PRO A 87 -16.89 -6.89 7.32
N LEU A 88 -16.03 -7.81 7.73
CA LEU A 88 -14.60 -7.58 7.98
C LEU A 88 -13.83 -7.04 6.76
N PHE A 89 -14.05 -7.60 5.56
CA PHE A 89 -13.43 -7.10 4.34
C PHE A 89 -13.91 -5.68 3.99
N GLN A 90 -15.19 -5.39 4.23
CA GLN A 90 -15.76 -4.07 3.93
C GLN A 90 -15.20 -2.99 4.85
N ILE A 91 -15.07 -3.23 6.16
CA ILE A 91 -14.49 -2.24 7.09
C ILE A 91 -13.03 -1.98 6.80
N GLY A 92 -12.24 -2.99 6.42
CA GLY A 92 -10.86 -2.83 5.98
C GLY A 92 -10.75 -1.97 4.72
N ARG A 93 -11.62 -2.20 3.71
CA ARG A 93 -11.67 -1.41 2.47
C ARG A 93 -12.14 0.02 2.71
N ILE A 94 -13.16 0.23 3.56
CA ILE A 94 -13.62 1.56 3.98
C ILE A 94 -12.48 2.32 4.67
N THR A 95 -11.70 1.65 5.50
CA THR A 95 -10.51 2.23 6.14
C THR A 95 -9.51 2.73 5.10
N SER A 96 -9.19 1.91 4.10
CA SER A 96 -8.26 2.29 3.01
C SER A 96 -8.80 3.47 2.19
N LEU A 97 -10.09 3.47 1.85
CA LEU A 97 -10.73 4.58 1.14
C LEU A 97 -10.67 5.88 1.96
N PHE A 98 -11.01 5.81 3.25
CA PHE A 98 -10.94 6.96 4.14
C PHE A 98 -9.53 7.58 4.16
N PHE A 99 -8.50 6.78 4.36
CA PHE A 99 -7.12 7.28 4.39
C PHE A 99 -6.60 7.70 3.01
N SER A 100 -7.13 7.16 1.92
CA SER A 100 -6.88 7.68 0.57
C SER A 100 -7.43 9.10 0.39
N LEU A 101 -8.67 9.33 0.85
CA LEU A 101 -9.28 10.67 0.81
C LEU A 101 -8.49 11.66 1.67
N VAL A 102 -8.05 11.25 2.86
CA VAL A 102 -7.19 12.07 3.73
C VAL A 102 -5.86 12.38 3.04
N SER A 103 -5.21 11.40 2.42
CA SER A 103 -3.95 11.59 1.70
C SER A 103 -4.08 12.60 0.57
N GLY A 104 -5.10 12.45 -0.28
CA GLY A 104 -5.37 13.39 -1.37
C GLY A 104 -5.71 14.80 -0.86
N TYR A 105 -6.45 14.92 0.25
CA TYR A 105 -6.72 16.21 0.88
C TYR A 105 -5.43 16.90 1.34
N ILE A 106 -4.53 16.19 2.01
CA ILE A 106 -3.24 16.75 2.45
C ILE A 106 -2.35 17.14 1.26
N ILE A 107 -2.32 16.32 0.18
CA ILE A 107 -1.65 16.66 -1.08
C ILE A 107 -2.18 18.00 -1.62
N GLY A 108 -3.50 18.15 -1.64
CA GLY A 108 -4.14 19.40 -2.07
C GLY A 108 -3.79 20.60 -1.20
N LEU A 109 -3.74 20.42 0.12
CA LEU A 109 -3.31 21.47 1.08
C LEU A 109 -1.85 21.89 0.86
N PHE A 110 -0.93 20.93 0.70
CA PHE A 110 0.47 21.24 0.37
C PHE A 110 0.58 22.04 -0.93
N THR A 111 -0.08 21.56 -1.99
CA THR A 111 -0.06 22.22 -3.29
C THR A 111 -0.69 23.61 -3.21
N TYR A 112 -1.83 23.75 -2.54
CA TYR A 112 -2.46 25.07 -2.33
C TYR A 112 -1.52 26.02 -1.61
N ARG A 113 -0.87 25.57 -0.54
CA ARG A 113 0.04 26.42 0.24
C ARG A 113 1.26 26.87 -0.56
N LEU A 114 1.82 25.99 -1.38
CA LEU A 114 2.98 26.27 -2.21
C LEU A 114 2.67 27.19 -3.41
N THR A 115 1.46 27.07 -3.94
CA THR A 115 1.06 27.75 -5.19
C THR A 115 0.14 28.96 -4.96
N GLU A 116 -0.48 29.04 -3.79
CA GLU A 116 -1.55 30.02 -3.45
C GLU A 116 -2.77 29.89 -4.38
N ASN A 117 -2.88 28.78 -5.09
CA ASN A 117 -3.94 28.51 -6.06
C ASN A 117 -4.74 27.25 -5.68
N LYS A 118 -5.99 27.45 -5.24
CA LYS A 118 -6.87 26.35 -4.83
C LYS A 118 -7.14 25.33 -5.96
N TRP A 119 -7.18 25.79 -7.22
CA TRP A 119 -7.42 24.90 -8.36
C TRP A 119 -6.24 23.95 -8.61
N PHE A 120 -5.01 24.41 -8.41
CA PHE A 120 -3.83 23.57 -8.49
C PHE A 120 -3.82 22.54 -7.35
N GLY A 121 -4.25 22.93 -6.14
CA GLY A 121 -4.41 22.01 -5.03
C GLY A 121 -5.41 20.89 -5.33
N VAL A 122 -6.62 21.25 -5.76
CA VAL A 122 -7.67 20.27 -6.10
C VAL A 122 -7.26 19.37 -7.28
N PHE A 123 -6.57 19.93 -8.27
CA PHE A 123 -6.05 19.17 -9.41
C PHE A 123 -4.98 18.16 -8.99
N SER A 124 -4.05 18.54 -8.08
CA SER A 124 -3.05 17.61 -7.53
C SER A 124 -3.70 16.47 -6.76
N SER A 125 -4.74 16.75 -5.96
CA SER A 125 -5.53 15.70 -5.31
C SER A 125 -6.18 14.76 -6.33
N ALA A 126 -6.78 15.32 -7.39
CA ALA A 126 -7.40 14.54 -8.45
C ALA A 126 -6.40 13.70 -9.25
N LEU A 127 -5.19 14.22 -9.50
CA LEU A 127 -4.10 13.44 -10.10
C LEU A 127 -3.70 12.24 -9.24
N PHE A 128 -3.63 12.43 -7.92
CA PHE A 128 -3.34 11.35 -6.99
C PHE A 128 -4.44 10.28 -7.03
N TRP A 129 -5.71 10.64 -6.83
CA TRP A 129 -6.83 9.68 -6.85
C TRP A 129 -7.05 9.06 -8.23
N GLY A 130 -6.74 9.79 -9.31
CA GLY A 130 -6.87 9.32 -10.69
C GLY A 130 -5.77 8.35 -11.12
N HIS A 131 -4.67 8.23 -10.36
CA HIS A 131 -3.64 7.26 -10.69
C HIS A 131 -4.16 5.83 -10.49
N PRO A 132 -4.05 4.93 -11.49
CA PRO A 132 -4.66 3.60 -11.44
C PRO A 132 -4.21 2.79 -10.21
N TYR A 133 -2.95 2.91 -9.79
CA TYR A 133 -2.45 2.22 -8.59
C TYR A 133 -3.09 2.73 -7.30
N VAL A 134 -3.32 4.03 -7.19
CA VAL A 134 -4.03 4.62 -6.04
C VAL A 134 -5.50 4.18 -6.07
N MET A 135 -6.14 4.21 -7.24
CA MET A 135 -7.54 3.81 -7.41
C MET A 135 -7.78 2.37 -6.95
N ILE A 136 -6.91 1.42 -7.34
CA ILE A 136 -7.00 0.02 -6.90
C ILE A 136 -6.76 -0.08 -5.39
N TRP A 137 -5.63 0.45 -4.91
CA TRP A 137 -5.25 0.31 -3.49
C TRP A 137 -6.21 0.99 -2.53
N SER A 138 -6.91 2.03 -2.97
CA SER A 138 -7.92 2.74 -2.16
C SER A 138 -9.15 1.89 -1.83
N SER A 139 -9.39 0.84 -2.58
CA SER A 139 -10.55 -0.03 -2.43
C SER A 139 -10.21 -1.44 -1.90
N LEU A 140 -8.96 -1.70 -1.56
CA LEU A 140 -8.50 -2.96 -0.95
C LEU A 140 -8.29 -2.80 0.56
N ALA A 141 -8.55 -3.85 1.34
CA ALA A 141 -8.25 -3.89 2.77
C ALA A 141 -6.72 -4.04 2.98
N ARG A 142 -5.98 -2.92 2.85
CA ARG A 142 -4.51 -2.88 2.87
C ARG A 142 -3.97 -1.76 3.75
N VAL A 143 -2.80 -1.98 4.33
CA VAL A 143 -2.14 -1.08 5.28
C VAL A 143 -1.66 0.25 4.66
N ASP A 144 -1.46 0.29 3.35
CA ASP A 144 -0.63 1.25 2.63
C ASP A 144 -1.12 2.69 2.71
N LEU A 145 -2.43 2.92 2.48
CA LEU A 145 -2.98 4.27 2.45
C LEU A 145 -3.11 4.89 3.84
N MET A 146 -3.27 4.08 4.87
CA MET A 146 -3.21 4.55 6.24
C MET A 146 -1.78 5.01 6.59
N ALA A 147 -0.75 4.25 6.20
CA ALA A 147 0.64 4.63 6.40
C ALA A 147 0.99 5.92 5.63
N LEU A 148 0.56 6.04 4.37
CA LEU A 148 0.76 7.24 3.56
C LEU A 148 0.10 8.47 4.20
N ALA A 149 -1.15 8.33 4.65
CA ALA A 149 -1.86 9.43 5.30
C ALA A 149 -1.13 9.92 6.56
N PHE A 150 -0.70 9.01 7.43
CA PHE A 150 0.08 9.38 8.61
C PHE A 150 1.41 10.04 8.25
N SER A 151 2.12 9.56 7.22
CA SER A 151 3.36 10.18 6.72
C SER A 151 3.12 11.61 6.26
N LEU A 152 2.10 11.84 5.43
CA LEU A 152 1.74 13.15 4.91
C LEU A 152 1.22 14.11 6.00
N ILE A 153 0.40 13.61 6.94
CA ILE A 153 -0.07 14.38 8.09
C ILE A 153 1.12 14.81 8.96
N GLY A 154 2.05 13.91 9.26
CA GLY A 154 3.25 14.22 10.03
C GLY A 154 4.06 15.34 9.39
N LEU A 155 4.29 15.29 8.08
CA LEU A 155 4.96 16.38 7.35
C LEU A 155 4.15 17.68 7.35
N TRP A 156 2.83 17.60 7.21
CA TRP A 156 1.97 18.79 7.28
C TRP A 156 2.02 19.47 8.65
N ILE A 157 2.01 18.70 9.73
CA ILE A 157 2.15 19.22 11.10
C ILE A 157 3.52 19.85 11.29
N LEU A 158 4.60 19.22 10.85
CA LEU A 158 5.94 19.82 10.85
C LEU A 158 5.94 21.16 10.12
N TYR A 159 5.38 21.20 8.92
CA TYR A 159 5.29 22.44 8.15
C TYR A 159 4.54 23.53 8.91
N ARG A 160 3.41 23.23 9.48
CA ARG A 160 2.50 24.22 10.07
C ARG A 160 2.97 24.70 11.46
N TYR A 161 3.58 23.79 12.23
CA TYR A 161 3.86 24.00 13.66
C TYR A 161 5.32 23.72 14.03
N ARG A 162 6.25 23.80 13.09
CA ARG A 162 7.67 23.48 13.26
C ARG A 162 8.38 24.23 14.39
N CYS A 163 7.90 25.42 14.74
CA CYS A 163 8.43 26.22 15.83
C CYS A 163 7.92 25.80 17.21
N SER A 164 6.92 24.94 17.29
CA SER A 164 6.31 24.45 18.52
C SER A 164 6.85 23.09 18.91
N GLY A 165 7.22 22.89 20.17
CA GLY A 165 7.58 21.57 20.71
C GLY A 165 6.42 20.56 20.60
N ILE A 166 5.19 21.03 20.81
CA ILE A 166 3.97 20.23 20.64
C ILE A 166 3.81 19.81 19.19
N GLY A 167 4.07 20.70 18.22
CA GLY A 167 4.04 20.38 16.79
C GLY A 167 5.05 19.31 16.42
N LEU A 168 6.28 19.37 16.93
CA LEU A 168 7.29 18.33 16.74
C LEU A 168 6.85 16.99 17.31
N MET A 169 6.25 16.98 18.51
CA MET A 169 5.74 15.77 19.15
C MET A 169 4.64 15.11 18.31
N PHE A 170 3.60 15.85 17.88
CA PHE A 170 2.53 15.29 17.06
C PHE A 170 3.00 14.82 15.68
N ALA A 171 3.95 15.54 15.07
CA ALA A 171 4.56 15.11 13.82
C ALA A 171 5.32 13.78 14.00
N CYS A 172 6.10 13.65 15.07
CA CYS A 172 6.80 12.42 15.41
C CYS A 172 5.82 11.26 15.65
N ILE A 173 4.72 11.49 16.38
CA ILE A 173 3.66 10.49 16.61
C ILE A 173 3.06 10.03 15.27
N CYS A 174 2.73 10.94 14.36
CA CYS A 174 2.19 10.58 13.05
C CYS A 174 3.20 9.78 12.21
N LEU A 175 4.47 10.18 12.18
CA LEU A 175 5.50 9.46 11.43
C LEU A 175 5.81 8.08 12.03
N LEU A 176 5.79 7.95 13.36
CA LEU A 176 5.83 6.65 14.02
C LEU A 176 4.58 5.83 13.69
N GLY A 177 3.40 6.46 13.68
CA GLY A 177 2.16 5.82 13.22
C GLY A 177 2.27 5.28 11.79
N ALA A 178 2.89 6.02 10.87
CA ALA A 178 3.17 5.54 9.52
C ALA A 178 4.07 4.29 9.53
N ALA A 179 5.19 4.34 10.26
CA ALA A 179 6.15 3.25 10.38
C ALA A 179 5.55 2.01 11.06
N PHE A 180 4.71 2.20 12.09
CA PHE A 180 4.01 1.11 12.80
C PHE A 180 2.70 0.65 12.11
N THR A 181 2.33 1.29 11.01
CA THR A 181 1.34 0.77 10.05
C THR A 181 2.02 -0.05 8.97
N ARG A 182 3.14 0.46 8.40
CA ARG A 182 3.93 -0.22 7.38
C ARG A 182 5.39 0.18 7.50
N GLN A 183 6.27 -0.80 7.70
CA GLN A 183 7.69 -0.59 7.99
C GLN A 183 8.47 0.21 6.93
N THR A 184 8.03 0.22 5.65
CA THR A 184 8.70 0.98 4.59
C THR A 184 8.60 2.49 4.78
N TYR A 185 7.64 2.98 5.56
CA TYR A 185 7.43 4.41 5.85
C TYR A 185 8.39 4.98 6.92
N ILE A 186 9.37 4.18 7.36
CA ILE A 186 10.43 4.63 8.26
C ILE A 186 11.40 5.63 7.60
N LEU A 187 11.41 5.75 6.27
CA LEU A 187 12.45 6.50 5.54
C LEU A 187 11.96 7.87 5.07
N SER A 188 10.98 7.94 4.17
CA SER A 188 10.67 9.17 3.40
C SER A 188 10.26 10.35 4.27
N GLY A 189 9.30 10.15 5.17
CA GLY A 189 8.79 11.18 6.06
C GLY A 189 9.83 11.69 7.08
N PRO A 190 10.48 10.79 7.85
CA PRO A 190 11.52 11.19 8.81
C PRO A 190 12.73 11.87 8.16
N LEU A 191 13.18 11.38 6.98
CA LEU A 191 14.26 12.01 6.22
C LEU A 191 13.91 13.44 5.79
N ALA A 192 12.73 13.62 5.22
CA ALA A 192 12.23 14.93 4.81
C ALA A 192 12.10 15.89 6.01
N GLY A 193 11.53 15.43 7.10
CA GLY A 193 11.37 16.19 8.33
C GLY A 193 12.71 16.59 8.94
N PHE A 194 13.67 15.66 8.99
CA PHE A 194 15.01 15.92 9.50
C PHE A 194 15.72 16.99 8.68
N VAL A 195 15.81 16.82 7.35
CA VAL A 195 16.53 17.75 6.49
C VAL A 195 15.88 19.13 6.51
N TRP A 196 14.58 19.19 6.51
CA TRP A 196 13.85 20.45 6.62
C TRP A 196 14.18 21.19 7.93
N LEU A 197 14.03 20.53 9.09
CA LEU A 197 14.34 21.11 10.38
C LEU A 197 15.84 21.47 10.51
N TRP A 198 16.73 20.69 9.86
CA TRP A 198 18.16 20.97 9.87
C TRP A 198 18.51 22.32 9.26
N HIS A 199 17.82 22.72 8.19
CA HIS A 199 18.00 24.04 7.58
C HIS A 199 17.50 25.19 8.45
N GLU A 200 16.51 24.95 9.30
CA GLU A 200 15.99 25.99 10.20
C GLU A 200 16.73 26.00 11.55
N ASN A 201 16.91 24.85 12.15
CA ASN A 201 17.47 24.72 13.50
C ASN A 201 18.00 23.30 13.73
N HIS A 202 19.33 23.16 13.70
CA HIS A 202 20.03 21.88 13.91
C HIS A 202 19.63 21.17 15.21
N LYS A 203 19.45 21.92 16.32
CA LYS A 203 19.07 21.34 17.60
C LYS A 203 17.68 20.71 17.54
N ARG A 204 16.71 21.35 16.87
CA ARG A 204 15.38 20.77 16.68
C ARG A 204 15.39 19.57 15.77
N ALA A 205 16.20 19.60 14.71
CA ALA A 205 16.37 18.45 13.82
C ALA A 205 16.92 17.23 14.57
N LEU A 206 17.94 17.45 15.42
CA LEU A 206 18.51 16.38 16.25
C LEU A 206 17.50 15.85 17.27
N ILE A 207 16.77 16.74 17.95
CA ILE A 207 15.71 16.33 18.88
C ILE A 207 14.65 15.51 18.16
N PHE A 208 14.20 15.96 16.99
CA PHE A 208 13.18 15.26 16.19
C PHE A 208 13.63 13.87 15.80
N ILE A 209 14.81 13.73 15.14
CA ILE A 209 15.26 12.43 14.63
C ILE A 209 15.65 11.47 15.77
N SER A 210 16.25 11.99 16.85
CA SER A 210 16.56 11.20 18.04
C SER A 210 15.28 10.73 18.75
N SER A 211 14.27 11.60 18.90
CA SER A 211 12.98 11.21 19.47
C SER A 211 12.29 10.16 18.62
N PHE A 212 12.26 10.34 17.30
CA PHE A 212 11.70 9.35 16.36
C PHE A 212 12.42 8.00 16.49
N GLY A 213 13.76 7.99 16.49
CA GLY A 213 14.56 6.78 16.61
C GLY A 213 14.41 6.08 17.97
N ILE A 214 14.57 6.83 19.06
CA ILE A 214 14.49 6.29 20.43
C ILE A 214 13.09 5.74 20.72
N VAL A 215 12.03 6.52 20.46
CA VAL A 215 10.66 6.08 20.71
C VAL A 215 10.30 4.91 19.80
N GLY A 216 10.73 4.95 18.53
CA GLY A 216 10.53 3.84 17.59
C GLY A 216 11.19 2.54 18.06
N LEU A 217 12.45 2.60 18.53
CA LEU A 217 13.17 1.46 19.08
C LEU A 217 12.54 0.94 20.37
N LEU A 218 12.11 1.84 21.26
CA LEU A 218 11.43 1.45 22.51
C LEU A 218 10.09 0.75 22.22
N LEU A 219 9.28 1.27 21.30
CA LEU A 219 8.03 0.63 20.89
C LEU A 219 8.29 -0.73 20.23
N PHE A 220 9.29 -0.81 19.34
CA PHE A 220 9.69 -2.08 18.72
C PHE A 220 10.13 -3.10 19.79
N GLY A 221 11.02 -2.69 20.71
CA GLY A 221 11.51 -3.54 21.78
C GLY A 221 10.41 -3.99 22.72
N MET A 222 9.48 -3.10 23.06
CA MET A 222 8.33 -3.40 23.93
C MET A 222 7.41 -4.45 23.26
N ILE A 223 7.02 -4.25 22.01
CA ILE A 223 6.17 -5.21 21.30
C ILE A 223 6.89 -6.55 21.16
N ASN A 224 8.19 -6.52 20.83
CA ASN A 224 8.99 -7.72 20.70
C ASN A 224 9.13 -8.48 22.03
N ALA A 225 9.28 -7.80 23.15
CA ALA A 225 9.33 -8.41 24.49
C ALA A 225 7.97 -9.04 24.86
N ILE A 226 6.87 -8.32 24.66
CA ILE A 226 5.50 -8.82 24.93
C ILE A 226 5.19 -10.05 24.09
N THR A 227 5.67 -10.11 22.85
CA THR A 227 5.47 -11.23 21.93
C THR A 227 6.57 -12.30 22.00
N HIS A 228 7.42 -12.27 23.04
CA HIS A 228 8.51 -13.24 23.23
C HIS A 228 9.39 -13.41 21.98
N GLY A 229 9.75 -12.32 21.31
CA GLY A 229 10.53 -12.31 20.06
C GLY A 229 9.71 -12.48 18.77
N GLY A 230 8.41 -12.72 18.88
CA GLY A 230 7.54 -12.96 17.75
C GLY A 230 7.46 -11.77 16.80
N PHE A 231 7.47 -10.54 17.34
CA PHE A 231 7.44 -9.34 16.49
C PHE A 231 8.66 -9.24 15.57
N PHE A 232 9.86 -9.43 16.09
CA PHE A 232 11.09 -9.47 15.29
C PHE A 232 11.05 -10.62 14.26
N MET A 233 10.61 -11.80 14.68
CA MET A 233 10.53 -12.98 13.80
C MET A 233 9.61 -12.70 12.60
N ASN A 234 8.42 -12.14 12.82
CA ASN A 234 7.43 -11.89 11.75
C ASN A 234 7.78 -10.68 10.88
N ILE A 235 8.22 -9.55 11.48
CA ILE A 235 8.42 -8.29 10.74
C ILE A 235 9.77 -8.24 10.05
N VAL A 236 10.80 -8.89 10.62
CA VAL A 236 12.16 -8.84 10.09
C VAL A 236 12.52 -10.17 9.41
N VAL A 237 12.56 -11.28 10.15
CA VAL A 237 13.07 -12.55 9.64
C VAL A 237 12.19 -13.12 8.54
N ALA A 238 10.88 -13.21 8.77
CA ALA A 238 9.95 -13.76 7.79
C ALA A 238 9.71 -12.85 6.58
N ASN A 239 10.22 -11.60 6.61
CA ASN A 239 10.17 -10.67 5.51
C ASN A 239 11.45 -10.61 4.66
N ILE A 240 12.41 -11.52 4.86
CA ILE A 240 13.64 -11.59 4.06
C ILE A 240 13.34 -12.38 2.78
N ASN A 241 12.77 -11.72 1.77
CA ASN A 241 12.48 -12.33 0.48
C ASN A 241 13.55 -11.94 -0.54
N GLN A 242 13.74 -12.79 -1.54
CA GLN A 242 14.71 -12.57 -2.62
C GLN A 242 14.41 -11.26 -3.37
N TYR A 243 15.47 -10.55 -3.77
CA TYR A 243 15.37 -9.37 -4.62
C TYR A 243 15.62 -9.72 -6.09
N VAL A 244 14.71 -9.32 -6.97
CA VAL A 244 14.73 -9.60 -8.42
C VAL A 244 14.75 -8.29 -9.20
N LEU A 245 15.92 -7.85 -9.65
CA LEU A 245 16.09 -6.59 -10.39
C LEU A 245 15.19 -6.47 -11.65
N PRO A 246 15.00 -7.51 -12.48
CA PRO A 246 14.05 -7.47 -13.59
C PRO A 246 12.62 -7.06 -13.19
N GLN A 247 12.15 -7.43 -11.99
CA GLN A 247 10.84 -6.99 -11.47
C GLN A 247 10.81 -5.48 -11.25
N THR A 248 11.84 -4.91 -10.61
CA THR A 248 11.97 -3.45 -10.43
C THR A 248 11.93 -2.70 -11.76
N LEU A 249 12.69 -3.17 -12.75
CA LEU A 249 12.73 -2.55 -14.07
C LEU A 249 11.39 -2.64 -14.80
N THR A 250 10.72 -3.77 -14.71
CA THR A 250 9.40 -3.99 -15.35
C THR A 250 8.33 -3.10 -14.72
N MET A 251 8.24 -3.08 -13.38
CA MET A 251 7.29 -2.25 -12.66
C MET A 251 7.58 -0.76 -12.84
N GLY A 252 8.86 -0.36 -12.83
CA GLY A 252 9.28 1.01 -13.13
C GLY A 252 8.92 1.46 -14.54
N LYS A 253 9.08 0.59 -15.55
CA LYS A 253 8.63 0.84 -16.93
C LYS A 253 7.10 1.00 -17.01
N GLN A 254 6.34 0.22 -16.26
CA GLN A 254 4.88 0.35 -16.21
C GLN A 254 4.47 1.70 -15.62
N LEU A 255 5.05 2.11 -14.48
CA LEU A 255 4.80 3.42 -13.88
C LEU A 255 5.13 4.55 -14.88
N PHE A 256 6.30 4.47 -15.55
CA PHE A 256 6.71 5.46 -16.54
C PHE A 256 5.74 5.52 -17.74
N ARG A 257 5.21 4.40 -18.23
CA ARG A 257 4.20 4.37 -19.30
C ARG A 257 2.89 5.05 -18.91
N ILE A 258 2.51 4.96 -17.63
CA ILE A 258 1.30 5.60 -17.11
C ILE A 258 1.49 7.12 -16.97
N TRP A 259 2.64 7.58 -16.46
CA TRP A 259 2.88 8.97 -16.07
C TRP A 259 4.16 9.62 -16.67
N PRO A 260 4.48 9.45 -17.95
CA PRO A 260 5.75 9.93 -18.51
C PRO A 260 5.95 11.43 -18.34
N ILE A 261 4.94 12.25 -18.68
CA ILE A 261 5.05 13.73 -18.66
C ILE A 261 5.16 14.23 -17.22
N ILE A 262 4.40 13.68 -16.28
CA ILE A 262 4.45 14.04 -14.86
C ILE A 262 5.81 13.69 -14.26
N LEU A 263 6.31 12.47 -14.48
CA LEU A 263 7.59 12.02 -13.94
C LEU A 263 8.77 12.83 -14.50
N ILE A 264 8.79 13.09 -15.81
CA ILE A 264 9.82 13.93 -16.44
C ILE A 264 9.75 15.36 -15.88
N SER A 265 8.55 15.95 -15.76
CA SER A 265 8.38 17.30 -15.24
C SER A 265 8.84 17.41 -13.77
N CYS A 266 8.52 16.40 -12.95
CA CYS A 266 8.99 16.32 -11.56
C CYS A 266 10.51 16.18 -11.49
N ALA A 267 11.12 15.33 -12.30
CA ALA A 267 12.57 15.18 -12.35
C ALA A 267 13.25 16.50 -12.74
N ILE A 268 12.76 17.18 -13.77
CA ILE A 268 13.30 18.48 -14.21
C ILE A 268 13.22 19.51 -13.08
N ILE A 269 12.07 19.68 -12.43
CA ILE A 269 11.93 20.68 -11.37
C ILE A 269 12.79 20.35 -10.16
N ILE A 270 12.91 19.10 -9.76
CA ILE A 270 13.78 18.66 -8.67
C ILE A 270 15.26 18.98 -9.01
N ILE A 271 15.72 18.64 -10.21
CA ILE A 271 17.08 18.93 -10.67
C ILE A 271 17.33 20.43 -10.68
N LEU A 272 16.41 21.22 -11.26
CA LEU A 272 16.52 22.68 -11.27
C LEU A 272 16.57 23.26 -9.86
N THR A 273 15.79 22.75 -8.92
CA THR A 273 15.78 23.17 -7.51
C THR A 273 17.14 22.89 -6.84
N ILE A 274 17.72 21.72 -7.08
CA ILE A 274 19.03 21.35 -6.53
C ILE A 274 20.14 22.20 -7.17
N TYR A 275 20.09 22.38 -8.50
CA TYR A 275 21.15 23.07 -9.25
C TYR A 275 21.15 24.58 -9.03
N SER A 276 19.98 25.22 -8.88
CA SER A 276 19.88 26.67 -8.70
C SER A 276 20.52 27.16 -7.39
N LYS A 277 20.70 26.27 -6.41
CA LYS A 277 21.43 26.58 -5.17
C LYS A 277 22.96 26.73 -5.40
N SER A 278 23.51 26.16 -6.48
CA SER A 278 24.96 26.13 -6.69
C SER A 278 25.51 27.26 -7.57
N ARG A 279 24.71 27.96 -8.36
CA ARG A 279 25.17 29.01 -9.30
C ARG A 279 24.05 30.01 -9.62
N THR A 280 24.22 31.27 -9.21
CA THR A 280 23.52 32.50 -9.69
C THR A 280 21.98 32.55 -9.62
N PRO A 281 21.39 33.74 -9.43
CA PRO A 281 19.95 33.87 -9.24
C PRO A 281 19.22 33.63 -10.58
N LEU A 282 18.68 32.42 -10.76
CA LEU A 282 17.52 32.27 -11.63
C LEU A 282 16.43 33.20 -11.11
N SER A 283 15.73 33.88 -12.01
CA SER A 283 14.74 34.93 -11.74
C SER A 283 14.15 34.96 -10.33
N ASN A 284 13.82 36.12 -9.79
CA ASN A 284 13.24 36.36 -8.46
C ASN A 284 12.12 35.37 -8.03
N GLN A 285 11.52 34.64 -8.97
CA GLN A 285 10.47 33.65 -8.73
C GLN A 285 10.98 32.28 -8.28
N VAL A 286 12.14 31.82 -8.77
CA VAL A 286 12.79 30.60 -8.27
C VAL A 286 13.44 30.90 -6.92
N GLN A 287 13.87 32.15 -6.72
CA GLN A 287 14.39 32.62 -5.42
C GLN A 287 13.33 32.58 -4.32
N THR A 288 12.08 32.97 -4.58
CA THR A 288 10.96 32.83 -3.63
C THR A 288 10.61 31.38 -3.33
N LEU A 289 10.82 30.45 -4.28
CA LEU A 289 10.69 29.02 -4.04
C LEU A 289 11.85 28.46 -3.19
N GLN A 290 13.05 29.06 -3.30
CA GLN A 290 14.23 28.65 -2.51
C GLN A 290 14.15 29.08 -1.03
N GLU A 291 13.43 30.16 -0.74
CA GLU A 291 13.20 30.61 0.64
C GLU A 291 12.21 29.70 1.38
N ASP A 292 11.44 28.88 0.67
CA ASP A 292 10.49 27.95 1.26
C ASP A 292 11.19 26.60 1.57
N PHE A 293 11.70 26.45 2.81
CA PHE A 293 12.34 25.22 3.31
C PHE A 293 11.53 23.95 3.09
N ILE A 294 10.21 24.07 2.83
CA ILE A 294 9.33 22.96 2.48
C ILE A 294 9.78 22.25 1.19
N ILE A 295 10.36 22.98 0.23
CA ILE A 295 10.81 22.43 -1.05
C ILE A 295 11.97 21.45 -0.84
N TYR A 296 12.88 21.78 0.07
CA TYR A 296 13.93 20.84 0.47
C TYR A 296 13.37 19.58 1.12
N GLY A 297 12.40 19.76 2.03
CA GLY A 297 11.69 18.63 2.59
C GLY A 297 11.06 17.73 1.51
N LEU A 298 10.41 18.32 0.50
CA LEU A 298 9.83 17.58 -0.62
C LEU A 298 10.89 16.88 -1.51
N VAL A 299 12.05 17.50 -1.75
CA VAL A 299 13.15 16.84 -2.49
C VAL A 299 13.60 15.59 -1.75
N PHE A 300 13.83 15.67 -0.43
CA PHE A 300 14.27 14.53 0.36
C PHE A 300 13.18 13.49 0.58
N TYR A 301 11.91 13.92 0.66
CA TYR A 301 10.78 12.99 0.61
C TYR A 301 10.76 12.22 -0.72
N SER A 302 10.97 12.92 -1.85
CA SER A 302 11.04 12.28 -3.17
C SER A 302 12.19 11.30 -3.28
N LEU A 303 13.35 11.62 -2.69
CA LEU A 303 14.51 10.72 -2.63
C LEU A 303 14.18 9.46 -1.82
N GLY A 304 13.61 9.62 -0.62
CA GLY A 304 13.16 8.50 0.20
C GLY A 304 12.13 7.63 -0.53
N ALA A 305 11.13 8.25 -1.17
CA ALA A 305 10.12 7.56 -1.96
C ALA A 305 10.71 6.79 -3.17
N LEU A 306 11.73 7.35 -3.83
CA LEU A 306 12.45 6.67 -4.90
C LEU A 306 13.26 5.45 -4.40
N ILE A 307 13.91 5.58 -3.24
CA ILE A 307 14.61 4.45 -2.60
C ILE A 307 13.62 3.33 -2.28
N ILE A 308 12.49 3.65 -1.66
CA ILE A 308 11.43 2.67 -1.36
C ILE A 308 10.85 2.07 -2.64
N ALA A 309 10.57 2.88 -3.66
CA ALA A 309 10.12 2.40 -4.96
C ALA A 309 11.13 1.43 -5.61
N GLY A 310 12.44 1.67 -5.43
CA GLY A 310 13.50 0.76 -5.88
C GLY A 310 13.47 -0.62 -5.21
N THR A 311 12.90 -0.73 -4.00
CA THR A 311 12.77 -2.02 -3.30
C THR A 311 11.61 -2.89 -3.79
N ILE A 312 10.85 -2.46 -4.79
CA ILE A 312 9.74 -3.22 -5.43
C ILE A 312 10.20 -4.54 -6.09
N GLY A 313 11.51 -4.70 -6.30
CA GLY A 313 12.09 -5.95 -6.78
C GLY A 313 12.06 -7.11 -5.79
N LYS A 314 11.70 -6.86 -4.51
CA LYS A 314 11.51 -7.89 -3.53
C LYS A 314 10.33 -8.79 -3.91
N VAL A 315 10.51 -10.11 -3.92
CA VAL A 315 9.45 -11.10 -4.20
C VAL A 315 8.26 -10.86 -3.25
N GLY A 316 7.04 -10.88 -3.78
CA GLY A 316 5.82 -10.52 -3.05
C GLY A 316 5.51 -9.01 -2.99
N SER A 317 6.39 -8.14 -3.49
CA SER A 317 6.11 -6.71 -3.60
C SER A 317 5.17 -6.42 -4.78
N ASN A 318 4.39 -5.35 -4.65
CA ASN A 318 3.45 -4.90 -5.68
C ASN A 318 3.53 -3.37 -5.86
N VAL A 319 2.71 -2.83 -6.75
CA VAL A 319 2.70 -1.39 -7.15
C VAL A 319 2.44 -0.39 -6.01
N ASN A 320 2.04 -0.86 -4.83
CA ASN A 320 1.89 -0.06 -3.62
C ASN A 320 3.20 0.60 -3.14
N TYR A 321 4.35 0.08 -3.54
CA TYR A 321 5.65 0.71 -3.30
C TYR A 321 5.83 2.05 -4.04
N PHE A 322 4.99 2.35 -5.01
CA PHE A 322 4.99 3.63 -5.72
C PHE A 322 4.08 4.70 -5.07
N LEU A 323 3.28 4.39 -4.06
CA LEU A 323 2.27 5.31 -3.52
C LEU A 323 2.87 6.61 -2.97
N GLU A 324 3.99 6.55 -2.25
CA GLU A 324 4.70 7.76 -1.77
C GLU A 324 5.23 8.59 -2.94
N LEU A 325 5.80 7.95 -3.96
CA LEU A 325 6.29 8.63 -5.15
C LEU A 325 5.16 9.30 -5.94
N ILE A 326 4.02 8.62 -6.10
CA ILE A 326 2.84 9.18 -6.75
C ILE A 326 2.30 10.39 -5.96
N ALA A 327 2.26 10.29 -4.64
CA ALA A 327 1.82 11.38 -3.77
C ALA A 327 2.69 12.63 -3.92
N VAL A 328 4.02 12.47 -3.84
CA VAL A 328 4.93 13.61 -3.94
C VAL A 328 5.00 14.19 -5.36
N CYS A 329 4.92 13.36 -6.40
CA CYS A 329 4.82 13.83 -7.78
C CYS A 329 3.54 14.63 -8.03
N SER A 330 2.42 14.26 -7.38
CA SER A 330 1.19 15.04 -7.44
C SER A 330 1.34 16.44 -6.82
N ILE A 331 2.17 16.59 -5.77
CA ILE A 331 2.50 17.91 -5.21
C ILE A 331 3.41 18.70 -6.16
N TRP A 332 4.46 18.05 -6.70
CA TRP A 332 5.41 18.69 -7.61
C TRP A 332 4.75 19.24 -8.88
N ILE A 333 3.77 18.55 -9.45
CA ILE A 333 3.09 19.02 -10.65
C ILE A 333 2.32 20.34 -10.40
N GLY A 334 1.81 20.54 -9.18
CA GLY A 334 1.23 21.82 -8.78
C GLY A 334 2.24 22.96 -8.81
N LEU A 335 3.48 22.71 -8.35
CA LEU A 335 4.58 23.68 -8.46
C LEU A 335 4.99 23.94 -9.90
N VAL A 336 5.06 22.91 -10.73
CA VAL A 336 5.32 23.06 -12.18
C VAL A 336 4.24 23.95 -12.80
N LEU A 337 2.98 23.74 -12.48
CA LEU A 337 1.87 24.60 -12.96
C LEU A 337 2.02 26.07 -12.52
N LYS A 338 2.46 26.33 -11.27
CA LYS A 338 2.75 27.68 -10.79
C LYS A 338 3.84 28.34 -11.65
N LEU A 339 4.98 27.65 -11.85
CA LEU A 339 6.11 28.18 -12.62
C LEU A 339 5.75 28.42 -14.08
N ILE A 340 5.03 27.49 -14.70
CA ILE A 340 4.63 27.59 -16.11
C ILE A 340 3.57 28.66 -16.34
N ASN A 341 2.72 28.91 -15.35
CA ASN A 341 1.68 29.96 -15.47
C ASN A 341 2.25 31.37 -15.68
N VAL A 342 3.49 31.59 -15.30
CA VAL A 342 4.22 32.87 -15.43
C VAL A 342 5.05 32.95 -16.72
N GLN A 343 5.21 31.83 -17.43
CA GLN A 343 6.03 31.74 -18.65
C GLN A 343 5.33 32.31 -19.89
N LYS A 344 6.12 32.51 -20.96
CA LYS A 344 5.60 32.95 -22.27
C LYS A 344 4.48 32.02 -22.75
N ASN A 345 3.46 32.59 -23.37
CA ASN A 345 2.25 31.87 -23.81
C ASN A 345 2.51 30.56 -24.59
N ARG A 346 3.55 30.48 -25.42
CA ARG A 346 3.86 29.30 -26.21
C ARG A 346 4.28 28.09 -25.31
N ILE A 347 5.19 28.30 -24.35
CA ILE A 347 5.67 27.24 -23.46
C ILE A 347 4.53 26.75 -22.58
N LYS A 348 3.76 27.69 -22.02
CA LYS A 348 2.56 27.41 -21.24
C LYS A 348 1.58 26.55 -22.04
N PHE A 349 1.27 26.96 -23.28
CA PHE A 349 0.31 26.25 -24.12
C PHE A 349 0.76 24.81 -24.44
N VAL A 350 2.04 24.61 -24.81
CA VAL A 350 2.59 23.31 -25.10
C VAL A 350 2.52 22.40 -23.86
N PHE A 351 2.96 22.92 -22.69
CA PHE A 351 2.92 22.12 -21.46
C PHE A 351 1.49 21.73 -21.05
N LEU A 352 0.54 22.67 -21.08
CA LEU A 352 -0.84 22.38 -20.77
C LEU A 352 -1.46 21.39 -21.76
N GLY A 353 -1.08 21.46 -23.03
CA GLY A 353 -1.47 20.47 -24.04
C GLY A 353 -0.94 19.07 -23.72
N LEU A 354 0.32 18.96 -23.36
CA LEU A 354 0.92 17.69 -22.93
C LEU A 354 0.25 17.14 -21.66
N LEU A 355 0.01 18.00 -20.68
CA LEU A 355 -0.67 17.62 -19.43
C LEU A 355 -2.11 17.19 -19.70
N PHE A 356 -2.79 17.82 -20.65
CA PHE A 356 -4.12 17.42 -21.11
C PHE A 356 -4.10 16.01 -21.70
N VAL A 357 -3.19 15.74 -22.64
CA VAL A 357 -3.03 14.40 -23.24
C VAL A 357 -2.72 13.34 -22.16
N GLN A 358 -1.82 13.65 -21.23
CA GLN A 358 -1.51 12.79 -20.10
C GLN A 358 -2.74 12.52 -19.22
N SER A 359 -3.53 13.55 -18.92
CA SER A 359 -4.73 13.42 -18.08
C SER A 359 -5.81 12.57 -18.75
N VAL A 360 -6.03 12.73 -20.05
CA VAL A 360 -6.96 11.91 -20.85
C VAL A 360 -6.45 10.46 -20.91
N TRP A 361 -5.15 10.25 -21.11
CA TRP A 361 -4.55 8.93 -21.11
C TRP A 361 -4.75 8.20 -19.76
N VAL A 362 -4.46 8.86 -18.64
CA VAL A 362 -4.64 8.30 -17.30
C VAL A 362 -6.11 7.99 -17.02
N LEU A 363 -7.01 8.93 -17.37
CA LEU A 363 -8.45 8.72 -17.20
C LEU A 363 -8.94 7.50 -17.99
N GLY A 364 -8.53 7.37 -19.27
CA GLY A 364 -8.87 6.24 -20.12
C GLY A 364 -8.32 4.92 -19.59
N TYR A 365 -7.05 4.91 -19.19
CA TYR A 365 -6.41 3.72 -18.62
C TYR A 365 -7.08 3.29 -17.30
N SER A 366 -7.34 4.23 -16.40
CA SER A 366 -8.02 3.96 -15.13
C SER A 366 -9.46 3.49 -15.33
N TYR A 367 -10.17 4.04 -16.34
CA TYR A 367 -11.51 3.58 -16.71
C TYR A 367 -11.50 2.13 -17.20
N ILE A 368 -10.61 1.79 -18.13
CA ILE A 368 -10.49 0.42 -18.66
C ILE A 368 -10.16 -0.55 -17.51
N LEU A 369 -9.18 -0.22 -16.68
CA LEU A 369 -8.78 -1.05 -15.55
C LEU A 369 -9.93 -1.24 -14.55
N SER A 370 -10.70 -0.20 -14.25
CA SER A 370 -11.88 -0.27 -13.39
C SER A 370 -12.97 -1.17 -13.99
N GLN A 371 -13.21 -1.08 -15.32
CA GLN A 371 -14.18 -1.95 -16.00
C GLN A 371 -13.75 -3.42 -15.96
N LEU A 372 -12.46 -3.71 -16.17
CA LEU A 372 -11.92 -5.07 -16.06
C LEU A 372 -12.10 -5.60 -14.64
N THR A 373 -11.68 -4.83 -13.63
CA THR A 373 -11.83 -5.22 -12.21
C THR A 373 -13.29 -5.51 -11.86
N ILE A 374 -14.22 -4.62 -12.20
CA ILE A 374 -15.65 -4.81 -11.90
C ILE A 374 -16.25 -5.97 -12.70
N GLY A 375 -15.80 -6.18 -13.94
CA GLY A 375 -16.15 -7.34 -14.75
C GLY A 375 -15.76 -8.64 -14.06
N ASP A 376 -14.50 -8.74 -13.65
CA ASP A 376 -13.95 -9.90 -12.92
C ASP A 376 -14.71 -10.16 -11.62
N LEU A 377 -15.04 -9.12 -10.85
CA LEU A 377 -15.81 -9.27 -9.61
C LEU A 377 -17.22 -9.83 -9.84
N ARG A 378 -17.87 -9.42 -10.93
CA ARG A 378 -19.20 -9.95 -11.30
C ARG A 378 -19.13 -11.43 -11.72
N GLU A 379 -18.11 -11.80 -12.49
CA GLU A 379 -17.90 -13.19 -12.91
C GLU A 379 -17.57 -14.08 -11.71
N LYS A 380 -16.73 -13.61 -10.81
CA LYS A 380 -16.36 -14.32 -9.57
C LYS A 380 -17.54 -14.53 -8.63
N LEU A 381 -18.51 -13.64 -8.59
CA LEU A 381 -19.55 -13.63 -7.56
C LEU A 381 -20.33 -14.97 -7.49
N SER A 382 -20.80 -15.51 -8.61
CA SER A 382 -21.53 -16.78 -8.63
C SER A 382 -20.66 -18.00 -8.33
N ARG A 383 -19.41 -17.98 -8.78
CA ARG A 383 -18.41 -19.01 -8.51
C ARG A 383 -18.04 -19.03 -7.03
N ASP A 384 -17.74 -17.88 -6.49
CA ASP A 384 -17.28 -17.72 -5.11
C ASP A 384 -18.38 -18.07 -4.12
N GLU A 385 -19.66 -17.80 -4.45
CA GLU A 385 -20.80 -18.23 -3.63
C GLU A 385 -20.91 -19.77 -3.54
N SER A 386 -20.71 -20.49 -4.66
CA SER A 386 -20.69 -21.95 -4.67
C SER A 386 -19.52 -22.51 -3.85
N LEU A 387 -18.32 -21.96 -4.02
CA LEU A 387 -17.14 -22.38 -3.26
C LEU A 387 -17.29 -22.07 -1.76
N PHE A 388 -17.81 -20.90 -1.41
CA PHE A 388 -18.10 -20.54 -0.02
C PHE A 388 -19.03 -21.55 0.66
N THR A 389 -20.06 -22.00 -0.04
CA THR A 389 -20.97 -23.03 0.48
C THR A 389 -20.23 -24.35 0.76
N GLN A 390 -19.34 -24.78 -0.14
CA GLN A 390 -18.52 -25.97 0.06
C GLN A 390 -17.56 -25.82 1.25
N VAL A 391 -16.88 -24.68 1.37
CA VAL A 391 -16.00 -24.37 2.51
C VAL A 391 -16.78 -24.39 3.82
N HIS A 392 -17.94 -23.73 3.87
CA HIS A 392 -18.76 -23.65 5.08
C HIS A 392 -19.26 -25.04 5.56
N LEU A 393 -19.51 -25.95 4.63
CA LEU A 393 -19.86 -27.34 4.98
C LEU A 393 -18.64 -28.15 5.41
N ALA A 394 -17.46 -27.92 4.79
CA ALA A 394 -16.24 -28.65 5.08
C ALA A 394 -15.67 -28.28 6.46
N ILE A 395 -15.72 -27.03 6.86
CA ILE A 395 -15.24 -26.54 8.17
C ILE A 395 -15.91 -27.29 9.34
N LYS A 396 -17.16 -27.73 9.19
CA LYS A 396 -17.84 -28.54 10.20
C LYS A 396 -17.21 -29.92 10.42
N LYS A 397 -16.37 -30.38 9.47
CA LYS A 397 -15.70 -31.69 9.50
C LYS A 397 -14.24 -31.59 9.92
N GLY A 398 -13.61 -30.41 9.84
CA GLY A 398 -12.22 -30.19 10.19
C GLY A 398 -11.63 -28.93 9.58
N VAL A 399 -10.32 -28.84 9.65
CA VAL A 399 -9.56 -27.69 9.13
C VAL A 399 -9.57 -27.68 7.60
N VAL A 400 -9.91 -26.56 7.00
CA VAL A 400 -9.84 -26.32 5.54
C VAL A 400 -8.57 -25.55 5.22
N LEU A 401 -7.80 -26.05 4.25
CA LEU A 401 -6.64 -25.33 3.70
C LEU A 401 -7.02 -24.60 2.41
N SER A 402 -6.43 -23.45 2.20
CA SER A 402 -6.56 -22.73 0.94
C SER A 402 -5.36 -21.84 0.67
N ASP A 403 -5.08 -21.58 -0.60
CA ASP A 403 -4.17 -20.52 -1.03
C ASP A 403 -4.93 -19.25 -1.44
N ASP A 404 -5.47 -19.17 -2.64
CA ASP A 404 -6.12 -17.96 -3.17
C ASP A 404 -7.54 -17.70 -2.59
N TYR A 405 -8.11 -18.64 -1.81
CA TYR A 405 -9.49 -18.59 -1.26
C TYR A 405 -9.53 -18.57 0.28
N MET A 406 -8.47 -18.04 0.92
CA MET A 406 -8.39 -17.91 2.39
C MET A 406 -9.49 -17.03 2.96
N ASP A 407 -10.00 -16.08 2.19
CA ASP A 407 -11.14 -15.21 2.53
C ASP A 407 -12.39 -15.99 2.87
N MET A 408 -12.70 -17.06 2.11
CA MET A 408 -13.85 -17.93 2.34
C MET A 408 -13.72 -18.71 3.65
N VAL A 409 -12.50 -19.10 4.00
CA VAL A 409 -12.19 -19.80 5.27
C VAL A 409 -12.51 -18.86 6.45
N ILE A 410 -12.02 -17.63 6.41
CA ILE A 410 -12.25 -16.61 7.45
C ILE A 410 -13.76 -16.29 7.56
N MET A 411 -14.42 -16.05 6.43
CA MET A 411 -15.85 -15.73 6.40
C MET A 411 -16.72 -16.86 6.91
N SER A 412 -16.23 -18.10 6.84
CA SER A 412 -16.90 -19.27 7.41
C SER A 412 -16.64 -19.46 8.91
N GLY A 413 -15.83 -18.58 9.54
CA GLY A 413 -15.56 -18.58 10.97
C GLY A 413 -14.34 -19.41 11.40
N GLN A 414 -13.50 -19.86 10.46
CA GLN A 414 -12.25 -20.53 10.77
C GLN A 414 -11.08 -19.57 10.55
N PRO A 415 -10.08 -19.47 11.45
CA PRO A 415 -8.83 -18.75 11.20
C PRO A 415 -8.02 -19.46 10.10
N ILE A 416 -7.15 -18.70 9.42
CA ILE A 416 -6.22 -19.25 8.44
C ILE A 416 -5.26 -20.22 9.16
N TYR A 417 -5.15 -21.44 8.61
CA TYR A 417 -4.24 -22.44 9.13
C TYR A 417 -2.86 -22.40 8.45
N TYR A 418 -2.83 -22.08 7.15
CA TYR A 418 -1.60 -22.07 6.35
C TYR A 418 -1.64 -20.91 5.36
N GLN A 419 -0.54 -20.13 5.32
CA GLN A 419 -0.30 -19.08 4.33
C GLN A 419 0.74 -19.55 3.31
N PRO A 420 0.32 -20.05 2.15
CA PRO A 420 1.20 -20.76 1.22
C PRO A 420 2.36 -19.94 0.69
N PHE A 421 2.11 -18.66 0.31
CA PHE A 421 3.16 -17.82 -0.24
C PHE A 421 4.27 -17.53 0.79
N GLU A 422 3.90 -17.11 1.99
CA GLU A 422 4.84 -16.76 3.05
C GLU A 422 5.66 -17.97 3.48
N TYR A 423 5.03 -19.10 3.65
CA TYR A 423 5.69 -20.33 4.06
C TYR A 423 6.49 -20.99 2.94
N GLY A 424 6.07 -20.81 1.68
CA GLY A 424 6.89 -21.19 0.54
C GLY A 424 8.21 -20.41 0.49
N GLU A 425 8.18 -19.11 0.71
CA GLU A 425 9.39 -18.28 0.80
C GLU A 425 10.30 -18.70 1.98
N LEU A 426 9.71 -18.99 3.15
CA LEU A 426 10.46 -19.51 4.30
C LEU A 426 11.11 -20.87 4.02
N TYR A 427 10.42 -21.77 3.34
CA TYR A 427 10.98 -23.07 2.95
C TYR A 427 12.20 -22.91 2.05
N TYR A 428 12.09 -22.09 0.98
CA TYR A 428 13.21 -21.87 0.07
C TYR A 428 14.36 -21.09 0.71
N ALA A 429 14.09 -20.32 1.78
CA ALA A 429 15.11 -19.68 2.60
C ALA A 429 15.73 -20.62 3.66
N GLY A 430 15.25 -21.85 3.80
CA GLY A 430 15.71 -22.80 4.83
C GLY A 430 15.29 -22.45 6.26
N LEU A 431 14.22 -21.68 6.42
CA LEU A 431 13.73 -21.16 7.71
C LEU A 431 12.50 -21.91 8.23
N TRP A 432 11.94 -22.82 7.45
CA TRP A 432 10.78 -23.63 7.80
C TRP A 432 10.88 -25.07 7.27
N ASP A 433 10.51 -26.03 8.12
CA ASP A 433 10.40 -27.46 7.77
C ASP A 433 8.93 -27.83 7.55
N PRO A 434 8.53 -28.26 6.34
CA PRO A 434 7.16 -28.64 6.02
C PRO A 434 6.75 -30.03 6.56
N SER A 435 7.65 -30.80 7.16
CA SER A 435 7.45 -32.22 7.52
C SER A 435 6.18 -32.46 8.33
N GLN A 436 5.87 -31.59 9.30
CA GLN A 436 4.65 -31.72 10.11
C GLN A 436 3.39 -31.55 9.27
N LEU A 437 3.34 -30.54 8.41
CA LEU A 437 2.19 -30.29 7.52
C LEU A 437 2.07 -31.40 6.45
N VAL A 438 3.21 -31.91 5.95
CA VAL A 438 3.23 -33.07 5.02
C VAL A 438 2.64 -34.32 5.69
N ASN A 439 2.95 -34.58 6.95
CA ASN A 439 2.36 -35.70 7.70
C ASN A 439 0.86 -35.55 7.84
N GLN A 440 0.37 -34.35 8.20
CA GLN A 440 -1.06 -34.07 8.28
C GLN A 440 -1.78 -34.26 6.94
N ILE A 441 -1.14 -33.90 5.82
CA ILE A 441 -1.66 -34.16 4.47
C ILE A 441 -1.70 -35.67 4.20
N ASN A 442 -0.64 -36.42 4.55
CA ASN A 442 -0.60 -37.88 4.39
C ASN A 442 -1.66 -38.58 5.23
N ASP A 443 -1.93 -38.08 6.42
CA ASP A 443 -2.96 -38.62 7.32
C ASP A 443 -4.37 -38.18 6.95
N ARG A 444 -4.52 -37.35 5.87
CA ARG A 444 -5.79 -36.88 5.33
C ARG A 444 -6.62 -36.06 6.33
N GLU A 445 -5.96 -35.29 7.18
CA GLU A 445 -6.60 -34.51 8.23
C GLU A 445 -7.51 -33.38 7.68
N PHE A 446 -7.28 -32.93 6.43
CA PHE A 446 -7.99 -31.81 5.82
C PHE A 446 -9.20 -32.29 5.00
N PRO A 447 -10.44 -32.03 5.40
CA PRO A 447 -11.63 -32.47 4.67
C PRO A 447 -11.80 -31.78 3.31
N LEU A 448 -11.16 -30.62 3.12
CA LEU A 448 -11.16 -29.84 1.89
C LEU A 448 -9.88 -29.03 1.78
N ILE A 449 -9.30 -29.01 0.59
CA ILE A 449 -8.19 -28.10 0.25
C ILE A 449 -8.56 -27.40 -1.06
N LEU A 450 -8.48 -26.07 -1.08
CA LEU A 450 -8.72 -25.25 -2.27
C LEU A 450 -7.42 -24.63 -2.76
N ILE A 451 -7.07 -24.87 -4.02
CA ILE A 451 -5.83 -24.39 -4.62
C ILE A 451 -6.17 -23.63 -5.92
N GLY A 452 -5.60 -22.45 -6.12
CA GLY A 452 -5.69 -21.75 -7.39
C GLY A 452 -5.13 -22.58 -8.53
N GLY A 453 -5.85 -22.68 -9.65
CA GLY A 453 -5.60 -23.67 -10.70
C GLY A 453 -4.17 -23.75 -11.26
N ASN A 454 -3.40 -22.67 -11.10
CA ASN A 454 -2.00 -22.57 -11.55
C ASN A 454 -0.99 -22.56 -10.40
N THR A 455 -1.42 -22.71 -9.12
CA THR A 455 -0.55 -22.48 -7.95
C THR A 455 0.12 -23.74 -7.45
N LEU A 456 -0.50 -24.91 -7.64
CA LEU A 456 -0.04 -26.19 -7.10
C LEU A 456 1.42 -26.52 -7.48
N HIS A 457 1.80 -26.27 -8.72
CA HIS A 457 3.16 -26.57 -9.23
C HIS A 457 4.08 -25.35 -9.33
N LYS A 458 3.64 -24.18 -8.86
CA LYS A 458 4.51 -22.99 -8.77
C LYS A 458 5.46 -23.10 -7.59
N LYS A 459 6.72 -22.74 -7.80
CA LYS A 459 7.75 -22.67 -6.76
C LYS A 459 7.51 -21.60 -5.68
N CYS A 460 6.28 -21.21 -5.41
CA CYS A 460 6.02 -20.14 -4.43
C CYS A 460 5.28 -20.63 -3.19
N CYS A 461 4.44 -21.65 -3.33
CA CYS A 461 3.33 -21.79 -2.39
C CYS A 461 3.23 -23.22 -1.79
N TRP A 462 3.48 -24.23 -2.59
CA TRP A 462 3.42 -25.62 -2.17
C TRP A 462 4.79 -26.28 -2.38
N THR A 463 5.37 -26.85 -1.33
CA THR A 463 6.67 -27.52 -1.44
C THR A 463 6.55 -28.81 -2.24
N PRO A 464 7.63 -29.32 -2.87
CA PRO A 464 7.57 -30.56 -3.63
C PRO A 464 7.04 -31.76 -2.83
N SER A 465 7.40 -31.86 -1.54
CA SER A 465 6.91 -32.90 -0.64
C SER A 465 5.41 -32.77 -0.37
N MET A 466 4.90 -31.56 -0.21
CA MET A 466 3.46 -31.33 -0.04
C MET A 466 2.68 -31.68 -1.31
N VAL A 467 3.18 -31.27 -2.49
CA VAL A 467 2.55 -31.60 -3.78
C VAL A 467 2.44 -33.13 -3.94
N SER A 468 3.54 -33.87 -3.69
CA SER A 468 3.54 -35.33 -3.74
C SER A 468 2.54 -35.97 -2.76
N ALA A 469 2.45 -35.43 -1.54
CA ALA A 469 1.50 -35.90 -0.54
C ALA A 469 0.05 -35.65 -0.95
N LEU A 470 -0.24 -34.46 -1.53
CA LEU A 470 -1.57 -34.11 -2.03
C LEU A 470 -1.99 -35.03 -3.18
N GLU A 471 -1.12 -35.25 -4.16
CA GLU A 471 -1.41 -36.11 -5.33
C GLU A 471 -1.63 -37.60 -4.93
N MET A 472 -0.96 -38.07 -3.90
CA MET A 472 -1.11 -39.45 -3.41
C MET A 472 -2.35 -39.68 -2.56
N ASN A 473 -2.81 -38.67 -1.81
CA ASN A 473 -3.81 -38.85 -0.76
C ASN A 473 -5.14 -38.15 -1.01
N TYR A 474 -5.21 -37.29 -2.03
CA TYR A 474 -6.42 -36.51 -2.32
C TYR A 474 -6.89 -36.72 -3.75
N GLN A 475 -8.21 -36.78 -3.93
CA GLN A 475 -8.83 -36.70 -5.23
C GLN A 475 -8.85 -35.23 -5.67
N ILE A 476 -8.24 -34.95 -6.81
CA ILE A 476 -8.16 -33.60 -7.38
C ILE A 476 -9.24 -33.43 -8.42
N LYS A 477 -10.13 -32.47 -8.23
CA LYS A 477 -11.15 -32.05 -9.19
C LYS A 477 -10.88 -30.60 -9.63
N ALA A 478 -10.70 -30.36 -10.91
CA ALA A 478 -10.60 -29.02 -11.45
C ALA A 478 -11.99 -28.46 -11.76
N GLU A 479 -12.32 -27.30 -11.19
CA GLU A 479 -13.53 -26.54 -11.53
C GLU A 479 -13.11 -25.11 -11.87
N ASN A 480 -13.27 -24.71 -13.13
CA ASN A 480 -12.77 -23.43 -13.64
C ASN A 480 -11.26 -23.25 -13.28
N ASP A 481 -10.92 -22.17 -12.58
CA ASP A 481 -9.55 -21.86 -12.14
C ASP A 481 -9.22 -22.37 -10.72
N VAL A 482 -10.00 -23.32 -10.18
CA VAL A 482 -9.85 -23.85 -8.83
C VAL A 482 -9.61 -25.35 -8.86
N LEU A 483 -8.63 -25.82 -8.12
CA LEU A 483 -8.46 -27.23 -7.78
C LEU A 483 -9.12 -27.49 -6.42
N ILE A 484 -10.11 -28.35 -6.42
CA ILE A 484 -10.83 -28.81 -5.23
C ILE A 484 -10.29 -30.20 -4.88
N LEU A 485 -9.66 -30.30 -3.72
CA LEU A 485 -9.04 -31.53 -3.23
C LEU A 485 -9.83 -32.09 -2.04
N THR A 486 -10.24 -33.33 -2.15
CA THR A 486 -10.95 -34.07 -1.09
C THR A 486 -10.20 -35.36 -0.79
N PRO A 487 -10.15 -35.84 0.48
CA PRO A 487 -9.44 -37.06 0.85
C PRO A 487 -9.89 -38.27 0.03
N LEU A 488 -8.95 -39.08 -0.44
CA LEU A 488 -9.25 -40.39 -1.01
C LEU A 488 -9.88 -41.30 0.08
N LYS A 489 -10.85 -42.08 -0.29
CA LYS A 489 -11.53 -42.99 0.64
C LYS A 489 -10.60 -44.11 1.16
#